data_eed9a3f8a1b728eaec0169ed5bc6ddd8
#
_entry.id   eed9a3f8a1b728eaec0169ed5bc6ddd8
#
_cell.length_a   1.000
_cell.length_b   1.000
_cell.length_c   1.000
_cell.angle_alpha   90.00
_cell.angle_beta   90.00
_cell.angle_gamma   90.00
#
_symmetry.space_group_name_H-M   'P 1'
#
loop_
_entity.id
_entity.type
_entity.pdbx_description
1 polymer ?
#
loop_
_entity_poly.entity_id
_entity_poly.type
_entity_poly.pdbx_seq_one_letter_code
_entity_poly.pdbx_strand_id
1 'polypeptide(L)'
;MSAVNAVPQELVITSMTMSDLNKVMDVERASFPTPWSREAFVRELTENAFAVYVVGKLGRKIVGYAGMWLIINEAHVTNIAVHPEYRRRHFGERLLQELIDRAKRNDCDRMTLEVRTGNSGAQTMYRRFGFVEQGIRRRYYTDTGEDAIIMWKDEL
;
A
#
# COMPACT_ATOMS: atom_id res chain seq x y z
N MET A 1 27.06 -5.02 26.20
CA MET A 1 26.41 -4.64 25.97
C MET A 1 25.58 -3.97 25.37
N SER A 2 25.49 -3.81 24.98
CA SER A 2 24.87 -2.84 24.39
C SER A 2 23.58 -2.98 23.75
N ALA A 3 23.01 -4.12 23.61
CA ALA A 3 21.66 -4.34 23.13
C ALA A 3 20.62 -3.57 23.95
N VAL A 4 20.92 -3.37 25.18
CA VAL A 4 20.07 -2.60 26.09
C VAL A 4 19.88 -1.17 25.63
N ASN A 5 20.84 -0.65 24.88
CA ASN A 5 20.82 0.73 24.41
C ASN A 5 20.35 0.86 22.97
N ALA A 6 19.89 -0.21 22.38
CA ALA A 6 19.38 -0.15 21.00
C ALA A 6 18.12 0.70 20.96
N VAL A 7 18.14 1.77 20.19
CA VAL A 7 16.96 2.59 19.92
C VAL A 7 16.08 1.81 18.94
N PRO A 8 14.79 1.65 19.21
CA PRO A 8 13.89 1.02 18.25
C PRO A 8 13.98 1.74 16.91
N GLN A 9 14.13 0.98 15.84
CA GLN A 9 14.16 1.55 14.50
C GLN A 9 12.80 2.13 14.15
N GLU A 10 12.80 3.35 13.68
CA GLU A 10 11.60 3.97 13.17
C GLU A 10 11.40 3.61 11.71
N LEU A 11 10.14 3.44 11.34
CA LEU A 11 9.79 3.27 9.95
C LEU A 11 10.00 4.58 9.21
N VAL A 12 10.82 4.54 8.18
CA VAL A 12 11.05 5.68 7.28
C VAL A 12 10.41 5.35 5.95
N ILE A 13 9.56 6.24 5.45
CA ILE A 13 8.87 6.05 4.19
C ILE A 13 9.46 6.98 3.16
N THR A 14 9.92 6.41 2.04
CA THR A 14 10.53 7.14 0.94
C THR A 14 9.90 6.71 -0.38
N SER A 15 10.09 7.52 -1.42
CA SER A 15 9.66 7.12 -2.76
C SER A 15 10.38 5.84 -3.18
N MET A 16 9.64 4.94 -3.82
CA MET A 16 10.20 3.70 -4.36
C MET A 16 11.08 4.02 -5.56
N THR A 17 12.27 3.41 -5.59
CA THR A 17 13.19 3.54 -6.72
C THR A 17 13.43 2.18 -7.36
N MET A 18 14.02 2.18 -8.56
CA MET A 18 14.37 0.93 -9.24
C MET A 18 15.29 0.05 -8.40
N SER A 19 16.17 0.65 -7.60
CA SER A 19 17.08 -0.10 -6.74
C SER A 19 16.37 -0.80 -5.58
N ASP A 20 15.15 -0.41 -5.27
CA ASP A 20 14.36 -1.03 -4.20
C ASP A 20 13.63 -2.31 -4.66
N LEU A 21 13.51 -2.53 -5.98
CA LEU A 21 12.59 -3.53 -6.52
C LEU A 21 12.85 -4.96 -6.08
N ASN A 22 14.11 -5.38 -5.94
CA ASN A 22 14.39 -6.74 -5.50
C ASN A 22 13.84 -7.00 -4.08
N LYS A 23 13.97 -6.01 -3.20
CA LYS A 23 13.46 -6.10 -1.83
C LYS A 23 11.94 -5.94 -1.79
N VAL A 24 11.37 -5.11 -2.66
CA VAL A 24 9.92 -5.00 -2.82
C VAL A 24 9.32 -6.33 -3.26
N MET A 25 9.98 -7.04 -4.17
CA MET A 25 9.52 -8.35 -4.62
C MET A 25 9.51 -9.39 -3.49
N ASP A 26 10.42 -9.29 -2.54
CA ASP A 26 10.40 -10.17 -1.36
C ASP A 26 9.13 -9.93 -0.53
N VAL A 27 8.75 -8.67 -0.33
CA VAL A 27 7.51 -8.32 0.37
C VAL A 27 6.30 -8.81 -0.43
N GLU A 28 6.31 -8.60 -1.74
CA GLU A 28 5.21 -8.99 -2.62
C GLU A 28 4.97 -10.50 -2.58
N ARG A 29 6.02 -11.29 -2.75
CA ARG A 29 5.92 -12.75 -2.74
C ARG A 29 5.48 -13.29 -1.38
N ALA A 30 5.92 -12.66 -0.30
CA ALA A 30 5.55 -13.07 1.04
C ALA A 30 4.11 -12.67 1.41
N SER A 31 3.55 -11.69 0.72
CA SER A 31 2.25 -11.12 1.07
C SER A 31 1.08 -11.66 0.24
N PHE A 32 1.34 -12.10 -1.00
CA PHE A 32 0.26 -12.46 -1.93
C PHE A 32 0.50 -13.82 -2.58
N PRO A 33 -0.56 -14.63 -2.73
CA PRO A 33 -0.45 -15.92 -3.43
C PRO A 33 -0.20 -15.75 -4.92
N THR A 34 -0.66 -14.65 -5.50
CA THR A 34 -0.46 -14.31 -6.90
C THR A 34 0.25 -12.95 -6.97
N PRO A 35 1.56 -12.91 -6.78
CA PRO A 35 2.28 -11.65 -6.73
C PRO A 35 2.41 -11.01 -8.12
N TRP A 36 2.51 -9.69 -8.13
CA TRP A 36 2.89 -8.96 -9.34
C TRP A 36 4.30 -9.37 -9.76
N SER A 37 4.56 -9.32 -11.05
CA SER A 37 5.92 -9.53 -11.56
C SER A 37 6.79 -8.30 -11.33
N ARG A 38 8.11 -8.50 -11.34
CA ARG A 38 9.06 -7.40 -11.26
C ARG A 38 8.85 -6.41 -12.42
N GLU A 39 8.57 -6.95 -13.61
CA GLU A 39 8.31 -6.14 -14.81
C GLU A 39 7.09 -5.23 -14.65
N ALA A 40 6.07 -5.69 -13.93
CA ALA A 40 4.89 -4.86 -13.66
C ALA A 40 5.28 -3.64 -12.82
N PHE A 41 6.11 -3.83 -11.78
CA PHE A 41 6.62 -2.71 -11.00
C PHE A 41 7.51 -1.78 -11.81
N VAL A 42 8.37 -2.34 -12.68
CA VAL A 42 9.21 -1.53 -13.56
C VAL A 42 8.35 -0.62 -14.43
N ARG A 43 7.29 -1.16 -15.02
CA ARG A 43 6.38 -0.35 -15.85
C ARG A 43 5.69 0.74 -15.04
N GLU A 44 5.28 0.45 -13.82
CA GLU A 44 4.66 1.45 -12.95
C GLU A 44 5.64 2.59 -12.63
N LEU A 45 6.91 2.28 -12.40
CA LEU A 45 7.90 3.30 -12.05
C LEU A 45 8.42 4.07 -13.26
N THR A 46 8.42 3.48 -14.46
CA THR A 46 9.07 4.08 -15.63
C THR A 46 8.09 4.57 -16.69
N GLU A 47 6.91 3.97 -16.80
CA GLU A 47 5.98 4.26 -17.89
C GLU A 47 4.66 4.87 -17.43
N ASN A 48 4.29 4.72 -16.16
CA ASN A 48 3.02 5.23 -15.65
C ASN A 48 3.20 6.58 -14.97
N ALA A 49 2.88 7.65 -15.71
CA ALA A 49 3.01 9.01 -15.20
C ALA A 49 2.06 9.32 -14.03
N PHE A 50 1.01 8.52 -13.84
CA PHE A 50 0.03 8.71 -12.77
C PHE A 50 0.42 7.97 -11.49
N ALA A 51 1.41 7.11 -11.54
CA ALA A 51 1.76 6.23 -10.43
C ALA A 51 2.61 6.93 -9.37
N VAL A 52 2.27 6.68 -8.10
CA VAL A 52 3.07 7.08 -6.95
C VAL A 52 3.29 5.83 -6.10
N TYR A 53 4.55 5.46 -5.90
CA TYR A 53 4.91 4.30 -5.08
C TYR A 53 5.88 4.71 -3.99
N VAL A 54 5.68 4.14 -2.80
CA VAL A 54 6.53 4.40 -1.64
C VAL A 54 6.95 3.07 -1.01
N VAL A 55 8.08 3.09 -0.33
CA VAL A 55 8.57 1.96 0.45
C VAL A 55 8.71 2.35 1.91
N GLY A 56 8.44 1.41 2.80
CA GLY A 56 8.68 1.55 4.23
C GLY A 56 9.94 0.80 4.61
N LYS A 57 10.87 1.48 5.26
CA LYS A 57 12.19 0.95 5.62
C LYS A 57 12.41 0.96 7.11
N LEU A 58 12.96 -0.13 7.61
CA LEU A 58 13.59 -0.20 8.93
C LEU A 58 15.08 -0.34 8.68
N GLY A 59 15.81 0.78 8.83
CA GLY A 59 17.21 0.82 8.42
C GLY A 59 17.33 0.55 6.92
N ARG A 60 18.06 -0.50 6.56
CA ARG A 60 18.23 -0.90 5.15
C ARG A 60 17.19 -1.88 4.65
N LYS A 61 16.30 -2.35 5.52
CA LYS A 61 15.36 -3.39 5.21
C LYS A 61 14.04 -2.79 4.76
N ILE A 62 13.51 -3.23 3.62
CA ILE A 62 12.19 -2.84 3.16
C ILE A 62 11.20 -3.83 3.76
N VAL A 63 10.28 -3.32 4.56
CA VAL A 63 9.29 -4.13 5.28
C VAL A 63 7.87 -3.98 4.73
N GLY A 64 7.67 -3.01 3.84
CA GLY A 64 6.38 -2.79 3.23
C GLY A 64 6.48 -1.80 2.09
N TYR A 65 5.42 -1.71 1.33
CA TYR A 65 5.30 -0.72 0.26
C TYR A 65 3.83 -0.36 0.03
N ALA A 66 3.61 0.73 -0.66
CA ALA A 66 2.27 1.14 -1.07
C ALA A 66 2.33 1.88 -2.38
N GLY A 67 1.24 1.82 -3.13
CA GLY A 67 1.13 2.50 -4.41
C GLY A 67 -0.26 3.02 -4.67
N MET A 68 -0.34 4.05 -5.50
CA MET A 68 -1.60 4.63 -5.95
C MET A 68 -1.40 5.29 -7.30
N TRP A 69 -2.52 5.51 -7.98
CA TRP A 69 -2.57 6.32 -9.18
C TRP A 69 -3.27 7.63 -8.86
N LEU A 70 -2.71 8.73 -9.32
CA LEU A 70 -3.31 10.06 -9.19
C LEU A 70 -3.93 10.43 -10.54
N ILE A 71 -5.26 10.46 -10.59
CA ILE A 71 -5.98 10.76 -11.83
C ILE A 71 -6.86 11.97 -11.57
N ILE A 72 -6.47 13.10 -12.15
CA ILE A 72 -7.15 14.40 -11.96
C ILE A 72 -7.15 14.74 -10.47
N ASN A 73 -8.28 14.71 -9.78
CA ASN A 73 -8.41 15.04 -8.37
C ASN A 73 -8.71 13.82 -7.50
N GLU A 74 -8.54 12.61 -8.05
CA GLU A 74 -8.80 11.37 -7.33
C GLU A 74 -7.54 10.52 -7.22
N ALA A 75 -7.33 9.91 -6.06
CA ALA A 75 -6.28 8.93 -5.84
C ALA A 75 -6.90 7.54 -5.78
N HIS A 76 -6.31 6.59 -6.49
CA HIS A 76 -6.73 5.19 -6.46
C HIS A 76 -5.60 4.33 -5.91
N VAL A 77 -5.78 3.79 -4.72
CA VAL A 77 -4.78 2.90 -4.11
C VAL A 77 -4.74 1.59 -4.88
N THR A 78 -3.56 1.22 -5.37
CA THR A 78 -3.37 -0.02 -6.10
C THR A 78 -2.95 -1.16 -5.19
N ASN A 79 -2.04 -0.89 -4.26
CA ASN A 79 -1.53 -1.89 -3.32
C ASN A 79 -1.10 -1.24 -2.02
N ILE A 80 -1.26 -1.99 -0.94
CA ILE A 80 -0.56 -1.75 0.33
C ILE A 80 -0.16 -3.12 0.85
N ALA A 81 1.11 -3.32 1.14
CA ALA A 81 1.60 -4.60 1.65
C ALA A 81 2.64 -4.37 2.74
N VAL A 82 2.52 -5.15 3.81
CA VAL A 82 3.52 -5.23 4.87
C VAL A 82 3.95 -6.69 4.98
N HIS A 83 5.27 -6.92 4.98
CA HIS A 83 5.81 -8.27 5.11
C HIS A 83 5.22 -8.93 6.35
N PRO A 84 4.81 -10.22 6.28
CA PRO A 84 4.15 -10.90 7.40
C PRO A 84 4.91 -10.83 8.74
N GLU A 85 6.23 -10.84 8.71
CA GLU A 85 7.06 -10.75 9.93
C GLU A 85 6.98 -9.38 10.62
N TYR A 86 6.47 -8.37 9.94
CA TYR A 86 6.43 -7.00 10.44
C TYR A 86 5.00 -6.49 10.63
N ARG A 87 4.01 -7.34 10.52
CA ARG A 87 2.60 -6.98 10.76
C ARG A 87 2.34 -6.72 12.24
N ARG A 88 1.21 -6.09 12.54
CA ARG A 88 0.78 -5.71 13.90
C ARG A 88 1.69 -4.66 14.56
N ARG A 89 2.37 -3.84 13.74
CA ARG A 89 3.19 -2.73 14.21
C ARG A 89 2.71 -1.39 13.64
N HIS A 90 1.49 -1.36 13.11
CA HIS A 90 0.86 -0.17 12.51
C HIS A 90 1.60 0.37 11.29
N PHE A 91 2.44 -0.43 10.63
CA PHE A 91 3.17 0.01 9.43
C PHE A 91 2.24 0.21 8.24
N GLY A 92 1.19 -0.62 8.10
CA GLY A 92 0.18 -0.42 7.06
C GLY A 92 -0.53 0.90 7.22
N GLU A 93 -0.84 1.30 8.44
CA GLU A 93 -1.45 2.59 8.74
C GLU A 93 -0.52 3.74 8.37
N ARG A 94 0.78 3.60 8.65
CA ARG A 94 1.78 4.60 8.28
C ARG A 94 1.89 4.76 6.76
N LEU A 95 1.88 3.63 6.04
CA LEU A 95 1.92 3.66 4.57
C LEU A 95 0.67 4.31 4.00
N LEU A 96 -0.51 3.98 4.51
CA LEU A 96 -1.75 4.60 4.07
C LEU A 96 -1.76 6.10 4.35
N GLN A 97 -1.31 6.53 5.53
CA GLN A 97 -1.24 7.94 5.85
C GLN A 97 -0.29 8.68 4.90
N GLU A 98 0.82 8.06 4.53
CA GLU A 98 1.74 8.66 3.56
C GLU A 98 1.09 8.84 2.19
N LEU A 99 0.31 7.85 1.74
CA LEU A 99 -0.43 7.98 0.49
C LEU A 99 -1.45 9.12 0.56
N ILE A 100 -2.17 9.23 1.67
CA ILE A 100 -3.15 10.31 1.88
C ILE A 100 -2.44 11.67 1.83
N ASP A 101 -1.32 11.80 2.53
CA ASP A 101 -0.57 13.06 2.58
C ASP A 101 -0.06 13.45 1.18
N ARG A 102 0.45 12.48 0.42
CA ARG A 102 0.93 12.73 -0.94
C ARG A 102 -0.22 13.08 -1.90
N ALA A 103 -1.35 12.42 -1.75
CA ALA A 103 -2.54 12.73 -2.56
C ALA A 103 -2.99 14.18 -2.29
N LYS A 104 -3.03 14.59 -1.03
CA LYS A 104 -3.38 15.97 -0.65
C LYS A 104 -2.41 16.98 -1.24
N ARG A 105 -1.11 16.71 -1.20
CA ARG A 105 -0.08 17.58 -1.78
C ARG A 105 -0.19 17.69 -3.30
N ASN A 106 -0.87 16.75 -3.94
CA ASN A 106 -1.11 16.75 -5.39
C ASN A 106 -2.53 17.16 -5.74
N ASP A 107 -3.19 17.88 -4.84
CA ASP A 107 -4.52 18.46 -5.04
C ASP A 107 -5.62 17.42 -5.28
N CYS A 108 -5.46 16.21 -4.75
CA CYS A 108 -6.53 15.22 -4.76
C CYS A 108 -7.50 15.51 -3.61
N ASP A 109 -8.79 15.36 -3.91
CA ASP A 109 -9.86 15.60 -2.95
C ASP A 109 -10.33 14.33 -2.28
N ARG A 110 -10.19 13.19 -2.94
CA ARG A 110 -10.79 11.93 -2.54
C ARG A 110 -9.90 10.75 -2.94
N MET A 111 -10.11 9.63 -2.25
CA MET A 111 -9.33 8.41 -2.46
C MET A 111 -10.24 7.19 -2.48
N THR A 112 -9.94 6.26 -3.36
CA THR A 112 -10.68 5.00 -3.47
C THR A 112 -9.73 3.81 -3.49
N LEU A 113 -10.27 2.65 -3.15
CA LEU A 113 -9.54 1.38 -3.21
C LEU A 113 -10.53 0.22 -3.31
N GLU A 114 -10.00 -0.95 -3.69
CA GLU A 114 -10.70 -2.21 -3.59
C GLU A 114 -10.02 -3.06 -2.52
N VAL A 115 -10.82 -3.79 -1.75
CA VAL A 115 -10.32 -4.71 -0.72
C VAL A 115 -11.08 -6.03 -0.79
N ARG A 116 -10.36 -7.14 -0.60
CA ARG A 116 -11.00 -8.47 -0.59
C ARG A 116 -12.04 -8.57 0.52
N THR A 117 -13.15 -9.21 0.22
CA THR A 117 -14.21 -9.44 1.22
C THR A 117 -13.72 -10.25 2.41
N GLY A 118 -12.72 -11.10 2.20
CA GLY A 118 -12.12 -11.89 3.29
C GLY A 118 -11.06 -11.15 4.11
N ASN A 119 -10.64 -9.96 3.71
CA ASN A 119 -9.59 -9.23 4.41
C ASN A 119 -10.17 -8.27 5.44
N SER A 120 -10.65 -8.82 6.56
CA SER A 120 -11.31 -8.03 7.60
C SER A 120 -10.36 -7.04 8.30
N GLY A 121 -9.10 -7.40 8.45
CA GLY A 121 -8.11 -6.51 9.08
C GLY A 121 -7.89 -5.25 8.27
N ALA A 122 -7.73 -5.37 6.95
CA ALA A 122 -7.57 -4.22 6.07
C ALA A 122 -8.85 -3.36 6.05
N GLN A 123 -10.02 -4.00 5.97
CA GLN A 123 -11.29 -3.28 6.01
C GLN A 123 -11.43 -2.44 7.27
N THR A 124 -11.07 -3.00 8.42
CA THR A 124 -11.11 -2.28 9.70
C THR A 124 -10.18 -1.08 9.68
N MET A 125 -8.96 -1.26 9.16
CA MET A 125 -8.00 -0.17 9.04
C MET A 125 -8.55 0.95 8.15
N TYR A 126 -9.07 0.60 6.99
CA TYR A 126 -9.61 1.60 6.07
C TYR A 126 -10.77 2.38 6.68
N ARG A 127 -11.68 1.70 7.39
CA ARG A 127 -12.79 2.38 8.07
C ARG A 127 -12.30 3.36 9.12
N ARG A 128 -11.25 3.00 9.86
CA ARG A 128 -10.65 3.94 10.84
C ARG A 128 -10.08 5.19 10.18
N PHE A 129 -9.65 5.09 8.94
CA PHE A 129 -9.17 6.24 8.17
C PHE A 129 -10.29 7.01 7.47
N GLY A 130 -11.53 6.62 7.67
CA GLY A 130 -12.69 7.33 7.11
C GLY A 130 -13.18 6.81 5.77
N PHE A 131 -12.66 5.65 5.32
CA PHE A 131 -13.19 5.01 4.10
C PHE A 131 -14.53 4.37 4.38
N VAL A 132 -15.46 4.50 3.44
CA VAL A 132 -16.81 3.97 3.53
C VAL A 132 -17.06 3.06 2.33
N GLU A 133 -17.74 1.93 2.58
CA GLU A 133 -18.12 1.01 1.52
C GLU A 133 -19.13 1.67 0.58
N GLN A 134 -18.85 1.61 -0.72
CA GLN A 134 -19.68 2.22 -1.75
C GLN A 134 -20.16 1.23 -2.80
N GLY A 135 -19.67 0.00 -2.80
CA GLY A 135 -20.08 -1.00 -3.77
C GLY A 135 -19.25 -2.26 -3.70
N ILE A 136 -19.59 -3.19 -4.58
CA ILE A 136 -18.93 -4.49 -4.68
C ILE A 136 -18.62 -4.76 -6.14
N ARG A 137 -17.38 -5.19 -6.42
CA ARG A 137 -17.00 -5.77 -7.71
C ARG A 137 -16.97 -7.26 -7.57
N ARG A 138 -17.89 -7.95 -8.21
CA ARG A 138 -18.00 -9.40 -8.11
C ARG A 138 -16.83 -10.07 -8.83
N ARG A 139 -16.27 -11.11 -8.21
CA ARG A 139 -15.19 -11.94 -8.77
C ARG A 139 -14.00 -11.11 -9.24
N TYR A 140 -13.69 -10.04 -8.54
CA TYR A 140 -12.63 -9.13 -8.92
C TYR A 140 -11.25 -9.79 -8.82
N TYR A 141 -11.02 -10.59 -7.78
CA TYR A 141 -9.77 -11.30 -7.55
C TYR A 141 -9.81 -12.66 -8.23
N THR A 142 -9.09 -12.80 -9.33
CA THR A 142 -9.17 -13.99 -10.18
C THR A 142 -8.49 -15.22 -9.57
N ASP A 143 -7.59 -15.02 -8.60
CA ASP A 143 -6.91 -16.12 -7.91
C ASP A 143 -7.87 -16.95 -7.02
N THR A 144 -8.76 -16.30 -6.29
CA THR A 144 -9.68 -16.94 -5.36
C THR A 144 -11.13 -16.87 -5.82
N GLY A 145 -11.45 -16.01 -6.76
CA GLY A 145 -12.82 -15.68 -7.13
C GLY A 145 -13.51 -14.76 -6.14
N GLU A 146 -12.77 -14.21 -5.16
CA GLU A 146 -13.36 -13.32 -4.17
C GLU A 146 -13.87 -12.02 -4.81
N ASP A 147 -14.95 -11.51 -4.22
CA ASP A 147 -15.43 -10.17 -4.53
C ASP A 147 -14.52 -9.12 -3.91
N ALA A 148 -14.53 -7.93 -4.46
CA ALA A 148 -13.89 -6.76 -3.87
C ALA A 148 -14.95 -5.81 -3.33
N ILE A 149 -14.68 -5.28 -2.14
CA ILE A 149 -15.45 -4.15 -1.62
C ILE A 149 -14.77 -2.89 -2.14
N ILE A 150 -15.55 -2.01 -2.76
CA ILE A 150 -15.08 -0.69 -3.19
C ILE A 150 -15.31 0.27 -2.04
N MET A 151 -14.25 0.94 -1.61
CA MET A 151 -14.31 1.91 -0.52
C MET A 151 -13.85 3.28 -1.00
N TRP A 152 -14.47 4.30 -0.45
CA TRP A 152 -14.15 5.70 -0.74
C TRP A 152 -13.94 6.51 0.52
N LYS A 153 -12.94 7.36 0.47
CA LYS A 153 -12.76 8.47 1.41
C LYS A 153 -12.99 9.74 0.61
N ASP A 154 -14.15 10.36 0.83
CA ASP A 154 -14.60 11.47 0.00
C ASP A 154 -13.95 12.81 0.33
N GLU A 155 -13.30 12.91 1.48
CA GLU A 155 -12.58 14.11 1.89
C GLU A 155 -11.21 13.74 2.43
N LEU A 156 -10.18 14.18 1.76
CA LEU A 156 -8.81 13.96 2.19
C LEU A 156 -8.29 15.02 3.17
#